data_e0dbd55805405ca6bda42dcb36cdbd65
#
_entry.id   e0dbd55805405ca6bda42dcb36cdbd65
#
_cell.length_a   1.000
_cell.length_b   1.000
_cell.length_c   1.000
_cell.angle_alpha   90.00
_cell.angle_beta   90.00
_cell.angle_gamma   90.00
#
_symmetry.space_group_name_H-M   'P 1'
#
loop_
_entity.id
_entity.type
_entity.pdbx_description
1 polymer ?
#
loop_
_entity_poly.entity_id
_entity_poly.type
_entity_poly.pdbx_seq_one_letter_code
_entity_poly.pdbx_strand_id
1 'polypeptide(L)'
;TYGMWEETMAFFPLLLPIFLAAGYDAVVGVAVILLGAGAGVIASTVNPFATGIAAGFAGVSLGEGLLWRLIQFVIFEGAAIWYVSAYAARIKRDPSRSVVGIGAGRLHADVGRVQPLTRRHAAILLIFAATFLTMIYGVIPFDEMGLPLPVLGWWFPELSALFLVAGIVVGLMDRLSEVELAETFVSGCTDLLGVAFIIGISRGITVLMNDGHITDTILHWGETALSGLGSTSFVLLVFLIYLPLSVLIPSSSGLATLSVPVVAPLGQFAGVGGDVVVTAFQSACGLVNLVTPTAAVVMGALALGRIPYEKWLKFVWKLMLLFLLLTGLLL
;
A
#
# COMPACT_ATOMS: atom_id res chain seq x y z
N THR A 1 -7.30 -0.84 0.32
CA THR A 1 -8.33 -1.04 -0.72
C THR A 1 -8.62 0.21 -1.54
N TYR A 2 -8.36 1.42 -1.02
CA TYR A 2 -8.62 2.72 -1.68
C TYR A 2 -7.42 3.26 -2.46
N GLY A 3 -6.29 2.57 -2.49
CA GLY A 3 -5.07 3.02 -3.16
C GLY A 3 -4.21 3.99 -2.37
N MET A 4 -4.46 4.19 -1.10
CA MET A 4 -3.70 5.08 -0.21
C MET A 4 -2.51 4.31 0.39
N TRP A 5 -1.57 3.97 -0.47
CA TRP A 5 -0.39 3.20 -0.11
C TRP A 5 0.71 4.08 0.48
N GLU A 6 0.99 5.19 -0.17
CA GLU A 6 2.02 6.15 0.21
C GLU A 6 1.68 6.87 1.53
N GLU A 7 0.41 7.16 1.76
CA GLU A 7 -0.08 7.85 2.96
C GLU A 7 0.10 7.02 4.23
N THR A 8 0.26 5.70 4.09
CA THR A 8 0.57 4.83 5.23
C THR A 8 1.88 5.20 5.91
N MET A 9 2.77 5.90 5.19
CA MET A 9 4.06 6.36 5.74
C MET A 9 3.90 7.26 6.97
N ALA A 10 2.83 8.04 7.04
CA ALA A 10 2.52 8.90 8.18
C ALA A 10 2.23 8.13 9.48
N PHE A 11 1.84 6.85 9.38
CA PHE A 11 1.53 6.05 10.57
C PHE A 11 2.77 5.43 11.24
N PHE A 12 3.89 5.30 10.53
CA PHE A 12 5.08 4.67 11.10
C PHE A 12 5.65 5.43 12.30
N PRO A 13 5.88 6.76 12.24
CA PRO A 13 6.36 7.52 13.38
C PRO A 13 5.40 7.46 14.57
N LEU A 14 4.09 7.32 14.31
CA LEU A 14 3.06 7.26 15.34
C LEU A 14 2.97 5.89 16.00
N LEU A 15 2.88 4.82 15.22
CA LEU A 15 2.55 3.48 15.72
C LEU A 15 3.78 2.67 16.12
N LEU A 16 4.91 2.84 15.41
CA LEU A 16 6.12 2.07 15.69
C LEU A 16 6.62 2.21 17.15
N PRO A 17 6.68 3.41 17.73
CA PRO A 17 7.04 3.56 19.14
C PRO A 17 6.08 2.82 20.08
N ILE A 18 4.79 2.77 19.77
CA ILE A 18 3.78 2.08 20.59
C ILE A 18 4.04 0.57 20.59
N PHE A 19 4.33 -0.03 19.44
CA PHE A 19 4.66 -1.45 19.35
C PHE A 19 5.94 -1.79 20.10
N LEU A 20 6.97 -0.96 19.99
CA LEU A 20 8.23 -1.12 20.71
C LEU A 20 8.02 -1.02 22.23
N ALA A 21 7.24 -0.04 22.69
CA ALA A 21 6.89 0.12 24.09
C ALA A 21 6.07 -1.05 24.64
N ALA A 22 5.20 -1.63 23.80
CA ALA A 22 4.44 -2.84 24.15
C ALA A 22 5.29 -4.12 24.19
N GLY A 23 6.61 -4.02 23.90
CA GLY A 23 7.55 -5.14 23.97
C GLY A 23 7.62 -6.00 22.71
N TYR A 24 7.18 -5.47 21.57
CA TYR A 24 7.37 -6.07 20.26
C TYR A 24 8.66 -5.54 19.59
N ASP A 25 9.10 -6.19 18.53
CA ASP A 25 10.20 -5.69 17.72
C ASP A 25 9.71 -4.74 16.62
N ALA A 26 10.65 -4.07 15.95
CA ALA A 26 10.33 -3.14 14.86
C ALA A 26 9.64 -3.84 13.68
N VAL A 27 9.91 -5.13 13.46
CA VAL A 27 9.29 -5.90 12.38
C VAL A 27 7.79 -6.03 12.58
N VAL A 28 7.32 -6.26 13.82
CA VAL A 28 5.88 -6.29 14.12
C VAL A 28 5.24 -4.95 13.80
N GLY A 29 5.82 -3.83 14.27
CA GLY A 29 5.27 -2.51 14.03
C GLY A 29 5.20 -2.15 12.53
N VAL A 30 6.27 -2.44 11.79
CA VAL A 30 6.32 -2.24 10.34
C VAL A 30 5.34 -3.17 9.62
N ALA A 31 5.30 -4.45 10.00
CA ALA A 31 4.45 -5.45 9.35
C ALA A 31 2.95 -5.16 9.51
N VAL A 32 2.50 -4.67 10.67
CA VAL A 32 1.09 -4.32 10.88
C VAL A 32 0.64 -3.27 9.86
N ILE A 33 1.44 -2.24 9.61
CA ILE A 33 1.09 -1.18 8.67
C ILE A 33 1.29 -1.66 7.23
N LEU A 34 2.48 -2.18 6.91
CA LEU A 34 2.88 -2.49 5.55
C LEU A 34 2.11 -3.69 4.97
N LEU A 35 1.90 -4.75 5.76
CA LEU A 35 1.16 -5.94 5.29
C LEU A 35 -0.36 -5.72 5.34
N GLY A 36 -0.87 -4.98 6.33
CA GLY A 36 -2.29 -4.64 6.36
C GLY A 36 -2.70 -3.77 5.17
N ALA A 37 -2.00 -2.66 4.93
CA ALA A 37 -2.26 -1.84 3.75
C ALA A 37 -1.99 -2.60 2.44
N GLY A 38 -0.91 -3.40 2.40
CA GLY A 38 -0.52 -4.15 1.21
C GLY A 38 -1.47 -5.28 0.84
N ALA A 39 -2.02 -6.02 1.81
CA ALA A 39 -3.08 -7.00 1.56
C ALA A 39 -4.31 -6.32 0.92
N GLY A 40 -4.66 -5.12 1.41
CA GLY A 40 -5.70 -4.30 0.82
C GLY A 40 -5.37 -3.82 -0.60
N VAL A 41 -4.10 -3.62 -0.95
CA VAL A 41 -3.68 -3.27 -2.31
C VAL A 41 -3.72 -4.47 -3.24
N ILE A 42 -3.36 -5.67 -2.79
CA ILE A 42 -3.45 -6.92 -3.60
C ILE A 42 -4.88 -7.15 -4.06
N ALA A 43 -5.84 -7.04 -3.15
CA ALA A 43 -7.26 -7.26 -3.40
C ALA A 43 -8.04 -5.95 -3.54
N SER A 44 -7.45 -4.97 -4.20
CA SER A 44 -7.93 -3.60 -4.31
C SER A 44 -9.39 -3.52 -4.80
N THR A 45 -10.30 -3.13 -3.91
CA THR A 45 -11.75 -3.14 -4.18
C THR A 45 -12.21 -1.90 -4.95
N VAL A 46 -11.88 -0.72 -4.45
CA VAL A 46 -12.39 0.57 -4.94
C VAL A 46 -11.24 1.60 -5.11
N ASN A 47 -10.08 1.14 -5.51
CA ASN A 47 -8.92 2.00 -5.72
C ASN A 47 -9.05 2.78 -7.04
N PRO A 48 -9.30 4.09 -7.03
CA PRO A 48 -9.46 4.86 -8.25
C PRO A 48 -8.15 5.03 -9.02
N PHE A 49 -6.99 4.95 -8.34
CA PHE A 49 -5.68 5.25 -8.93
C PHE A 49 -5.12 4.12 -9.79
N ALA A 50 -5.24 2.88 -9.35
CA ALA A 50 -4.71 1.74 -10.10
C ALA A 50 -5.83 0.91 -10.69
N THR A 51 -6.74 0.40 -9.85
CA THR A 51 -7.86 -0.43 -10.30
C THR A 51 -8.85 0.35 -11.18
N GLY A 52 -9.16 1.61 -10.81
CA GLY A 52 -10.05 2.48 -11.59
C GLY A 52 -9.46 2.83 -12.95
N ILE A 53 -8.18 3.23 -13.00
CA ILE A 53 -7.50 3.49 -14.28
C ILE A 53 -7.45 2.22 -15.15
N ALA A 54 -7.10 1.08 -14.56
CA ALA A 54 -7.09 -0.19 -15.27
C ALA A 54 -8.48 -0.59 -15.78
N ALA A 55 -9.53 -0.43 -14.97
CA ALA A 55 -10.92 -0.69 -15.36
C ALA A 55 -11.35 0.20 -16.53
N GLY A 56 -11.02 1.50 -16.47
CA GLY A 56 -11.30 2.44 -17.57
C GLY A 56 -10.67 2.00 -18.88
N PHE A 57 -9.42 1.56 -18.88
CA PHE A 57 -8.75 1.04 -20.09
C PHE A 57 -9.25 -0.34 -20.52
N ALA A 58 -9.73 -1.17 -19.59
CA ALA A 58 -10.34 -2.45 -19.89
C ALA A 58 -11.80 -2.33 -20.38
N GLY A 59 -12.38 -1.12 -20.34
CA GLY A 59 -13.77 -0.86 -20.76
C GLY A 59 -14.81 -1.43 -19.79
N VAL A 60 -14.47 -1.58 -18.51
CA VAL A 60 -15.34 -2.10 -17.45
C VAL A 60 -15.52 -1.08 -16.33
N SER A 61 -16.65 -1.14 -15.63
CA SER A 61 -16.85 -0.28 -14.46
C SER A 61 -16.02 -0.75 -13.26
N LEU A 62 -15.73 0.16 -12.33
CA LEU A 62 -15.05 -0.21 -11.07
C LEU A 62 -15.87 -1.21 -10.24
N GLY A 63 -17.18 -1.22 -10.41
CA GLY A 63 -18.10 -2.16 -9.75
C GLY A 63 -18.04 -3.59 -10.29
N GLU A 64 -17.62 -3.77 -11.55
CA GLU A 64 -17.46 -5.11 -12.12
C GLU A 64 -16.31 -5.85 -11.42
N GLY A 65 -16.57 -7.11 -11.03
CA GLY A 65 -15.64 -7.91 -10.24
C GLY A 65 -15.50 -7.49 -8.76
N LEU A 66 -16.21 -6.46 -8.28
CA LEU A 66 -16.09 -5.94 -6.90
C LEU A 66 -16.35 -7.02 -5.85
N LEU A 67 -17.39 -7.85 -6.00
CA LEU A 67 -17.68 -8.91 -5.04
C LEU A 67 -16.52 -9.90 -4.93
N TRP A 68 -15.92 -10.25 -6.06
CA TRP A 68 -14.79 -11.16 -6.09
C TRP A 68 -13.54 -10.54 -5.42
N ARG A 69 -13.26 -9.27 -5.69
CA ARG A 69 -12.19 -8.53 -5.01
C ARG A 69 -12.44 -8.36 -3.50
N LEU A 70 -13.69 -8.25 -3.05
CA LEU A 70 -14.03 -8.27 -1.62
C LEU A 70 -13.73 -9.62 -0.97
N ILE A 71 -14.04 -10.72 -1.65
CA ILE A 71 -13.69 -12.07 -1.17
C ILE A 71 -12.17 -12.21 -1.07
N GLN A 72 -11.44 -11.80 -2.10
CA GLN A 72 -9.99 -11.77 -2.08
C GLN A 72 -9.44 -10.92 -0.92
N PHE A 73 -10.02 -9.73 -0.69
CA PHE A 73 -9.65 -8.85 0.42
C PHE A 73 -9.75 -9.57 1.77
N VAL A 74 -10.87 -10.22 2.05
CA VAL A 74 -11.08 -10.94 3.32
C VAL A 74 -10.04 -12.07 3.48
N ILE A 75 -9.74 -12.79 2.41
CA ILE A 75 -8.78 -13.89 2.43
C ILE A 75 -7.35 -13.37 2.68
N PHE A 76 -6.91 -12.37 1.91
CA PHE A 76 -5.54 -11.83 2.03
C PHE A 76 -5.32 -11.10 3.34
N GLU A 77 -6.29 -10.29 3.77
CA GLU A 77 -6.22 -9.58 5.04
C GLU A 77 -6.23 -10.56 6.22
N GLY A 78 -7.10 -11.57 6.19
CA GLY A 78 -7.13 -12.63 7.19
C GLY A 78 -5.80 -13.39 7.30
N ALA A 79 -5.18 -13.71 6.17
CA ALA A 79 -3.87 -14.36 6.14
C ALA A 79 -2.76 -13.45 6.66
N ALA A 80 -2.76 -12.15 6.32
CA ALA A 80 -1.82 -11.16 6.85
C ALA A 80 -1.95 -11.01 8.36
N ILE A 81 -3.17 -10.84 8.87
CA ILE A 81 -3.46 -10.72 10.29
C ILE A 81 -2.98 -11.97 11.04
N TRP A 82 -3.32 -13.16 10.53
CA TRP A 82 -2.87 -14.41 11.12
C TRP A 82 -1.35 -14.51 11.18
N TYR A 83 -0.68 -14.19 10.06
CA TYR A 83 0.77 -14.29 9.96
C TYR A 83 1.50 -13.34 10.93
N VAL A 84 1.10 -12.08 10.94
CA VAL A 84 1.68 -11.05 11.81
C VAL A 84 1.39 -11.36 13.28
N SER A 85 0.15 -11.75 13.60
CA SER A 85 -0.25 -12.11 14.98
C SER A 85 0.52 -13.33 15.50
N ALA A 86 0.73 -14.34 14.65
CA ALA A 86 1.51 -15.53 15.01
C ALA A 86 2.99 -15.18 15.28
N TYR A 87 3.56 -14.28 14.46
CA TYR A 87 4.92 -13.78 14.69
C TYR A 87 5.01 -12.94 15.96
N ALA A 88 4.09 -11.98 16.15
CA ALA A 88 4.02 -11.14 17.34
C ALA A 88 3.89 -11.95 18.64
N ALA A 89 3.01 -12.96 18.66
CA ALA A 89 2.86 -13.86 19.80
C ALA A 89 4.14 -14.65 20.10
N ARG A 90 4.87 -15.06 19.06
CA ARG A 90 6.16 -15.76 19.20
C ARG A 90 7.22 -14.87 19.81
N ILE A 91 7.35 -13.62 19.31
CA ILE A 91 8.32 -12.65 19.82
C ILE A 91 8.01 -12.26 21.27
N LYS A 92 6.72 -12.12 21.61
CA LYS A 92 6.32 -11.78 22.98
C LYS A 92 6.65 -12.86 23.98
N ARG A 93 6.63 -14.15 23.56
CA ARG A 93 7.02 -15.29 24.41
C ARG A 93 8.53 -15.46 24.51
N ASP A 94 9.23 -15.23 23.40
CA ASP A 94 10.66 -15.44 23.27
C ASP A 94 11.28 -14.36 22.36
N PRO A 95 11.75 -13.24 22.93
CA PRO A 95 12.34 -12.14 22.14
C PRO A 95 13.60 -12.55 21.34
N SER A 96 14.25 -13.67 21.69
CA SER A 96 15.44 -14.16 20.97
C SER A 96 15.10 -14.62 19.53
N ARG A 97 13.84 -14.90 19.26
CA ARG A 97 13.32 -15.31 17.94
C ARG A 97 13.06 -14.15 16.98
N SER A 98 13.34 -12.92 17.40
CA SER A 98 13.24 -11.75 16.52
C SER A 98 14.17 -11.89 15.33
N VAL A 99 13.62 -11.61 14.13
CA VAL A 99 14.39 -11.63 12.87
C VAL A 99 15.47 -10.55 12.83
N VAL A 100 15.24 -9.44 13.54
CA VAL A 100 16.19 -8.32 13.63
C VAL A 100 17.12 -8.41 14.82
N GLY A 101 16.90 -9.36 15.74
CA GLY A 101 17.69 -9.56 16.96
C GLY A 101 17.27 -8.65 18.11
N ILE A 102 17.69 -9.06 19.33
CA ILE A 102 17.42 -8.30 20.56
C ILE A 102 18.26 -7.02 20.52
N GLY A 103 17.62 -5.87 20.39
CA GLY A 103 18.29 -4.56 20.42
C GLY A 103 18.45 -3.87 19.07
N ALA A 104 18.36 -4.58 17.95
CA ALA A 104 18.23 -3.94 16.64
C ALA A 104 16.82 -3.35 16.54
N GLY A 105 16.70 -2.04 16.56
CA GLY A 105 15.40 -1.35 16.53
C GLY A 105 14.84 -0.95 17.90
N ARG A 106 15.58 -1.12 18.99
CA ARG A 106 15.35 -0.27 20.17
C ARG A 106 15.73 1.16 19.76
N LEU A 107 14.84 1.78 19.00
CA LEU A 107 14.63 3.20 19.18
C LEU A 107 14.50 3.34 20.70
N HIS A 108 15.33 4.16 21.31
CA HIS A 108 14.99 4.71 22.61
C HIS A 108 13.72 5.55 22.33
N ALA A 109 12.58 4.85 22.18
CA ALA A 109 11.33 5.46 22.46
C ALA A 109 11.46 5.77 23.95
N ASP A 110 11.88 6.99 24.23
CA ASP A 110 11.60 7.59 25.50
C ASP A 110 10.07 7.67 25.53
N VAL A 111 9.46 6.52 25.80
CA VAL A 111 8.03 6.43 26.04
C VAL A 111 7.88 7.08 27.39
N GLY A 112 7.84 8.40 27.36
CA GLY A 112 7.60 9.20 28.53
C GLY A 112 6.45 8.59 29.32
N ARG A 113 6.46 8.73 30.62
CA ARG A 113 5.43 8.20 31.53
C ARG A 113 4.07 8.31 30.86
N VAL A 114 3.38 7.16 30.71
CA VAL A 114 2.03 7.09 30.16
C VAL A 114 1.19 8.16 30.83
N GLN A 115 0.89 9.21 30.10
CA GLN A 115 0.08 10.31 30.63
C GLN A 115 -1.39 9.88 30.66
N PRO A 116 -2.15 10.22 31.71
CA PRO A 116 -3.57 9.90 31.75
C PRO A 116 -4.30 10.61 30.57
N LEU A 117 -5.25 9.91 29.99
CA LEU A 117 -6.08 10.45 28.90
C LEU A 117 -6.93 11.63 29.44
N THR A 118 -6.56 12.85 29.09
CA THR A 118 -7.32 14.05 29.43
C THR A 118 -8.45 14.27 28.43
N ARG A 119 -9.46 15.09 28.81
CA ARG A 119 -10.52 15.49 27.86
C ARG A 119 -9.97 16.15 26.60
N ARG A 120 -8.88 16.90 26.72
CA ARG A 120 -8.17 17.51 25.60
C ARG A 120 -7.58 16.46 24.68
N HIS A 121 -6.87 15.47 25.21
CA HIS A 121 -6.31 14.37 24.42
C HIS A 121 -7.41 13.54 23.74
N ALA A 122 -8.53 13.32 24.42
CA ALA A 122 -9.68 12.63 23.81
C ALA A 122 -10.27 13.43 22.63
N ALA A 123 -10.36 14.77 22.75
CA ALA A 123 -10.82 15.63 21.66
C ALA A 123 -9.83 15.63 20.47
N ILE A 124 -8.52 15.66 20.73
CA ILE A 124 -7.49 15.54 19.69
C ILE A 124 -7.61 14.21 18.96
N LEU A 125 -7.78 13.09 19.68
CA LEU A 125 -8.00 11.77 19.08
C LEU A 125 -9.28 11.71 18.25
N LEU A 126 -10.34 12.41 18.70
CA LEU A 126 -11.59 12.49 17.93
C LEU A 126 -11.39 13.26 16.61
N ILE A 127 -10.68 14.39 16.63
CA ILE A 127 -10.34 15.14 15.42
C ILE A 127 -9.48 14.31 14.50
N PHE A 128 -8.48 13.62 15.03
CA PHE A 128 -7.65 12.70 14.27
C PHE A 128 -8.51 11.62 13.57
N ALA A 129 -9.39 10.94 14.30
CA ALA A 129 -10.29 9.96 13.73
C ALA A 129 -11.24 10.57 12.67
N ALA A 130 -11.80 11.77 12.96
CA ALA A 130 -12.66 12.48 12.02
C ALA A 130 -11.92 12.83 10.72
N THR A 131 -10.65 13.27 10.81
CA THR A 131 -9.81 13.56 9.64
C THR A 131 -9.69 12.35 8.73
N PHE A 132 -9.41 11.15 9.29
CA PHE A 132 -9.34 9.92 8.50
C PHE A 132 -10.68 9.50 7.92
N LEU A 133 -11.77 9.65 8.66
CA LEU A 133 -13.11 9.38 8.14
C LEU A 133 -13.48 10.32 6.98
N THR A 134 -13.11 11.60 7.11
CA THR A 134 -13.30 12.61 6.05
C THR A 134 -12.46 12.29 4.82
N MET A 135 -11.19 11.87 5.01
CA MET A 135 -10.32 11.40 3.95
C MET A 135 -10.95 10.22 3.20
N ILE A 136 -11.38 9.19 3.92
CA ILE A 136 -12.02 8.00 3.33
C ILE A 136 -13.26 8.41 2.53
N TYR A 137 -14.12 9.24 3.10
CA TYR A 137 -15.32 9.75 2.42
C TYR A 137 -14.95 10.55 1.14
N GLY A 138 -13.91 11.37 1.19
CA GLY A 138 -13.47 12.22 0.08
C GLY A 138 -12.99 11.44 -1.15
N VAL A 139 -12.47 10.24 -0.94
CA VAL A 139 -11.87 9.42 -2.01
C VAL A 139 -12.84 8.40 -2.61
N ILE A 140 -13.89 7.99 -1.86
CA ILE A 140 -14.81 6.94 -2.35
C ILE A 140 -15.65 7.42 -3.54
N PRO A 141 -15.61 6.70 -4.69
CA PRO A 141 -16.46 6.99 -5.85
C PRO A 141 -17.86 6.37 -5.64
N PHE A 142 -18.71 7.03 -4.86
CA PHE A 142 -20.04 6.52 -4.52
C PHE A 142 -20.96 6.34 -5.71
N ASP A 143 -20.81 7.16 -6.76
CA ASP A 143 -21.55 7.06 -8.02
C ASP A 143 -21.26 5.76 -8.78
N GLU A 144 -19.98 5.36 -8.85
CA GLU A 144 -19.59 4.09 -9.46
C GLU A 144 -20.07 2.87 -8.66
N MET A 145 -20.29 3.05 -7.35
CA MET A 145 -20.86 2.02 -6.47
C MET A 145 -22.40 1.97 -6.48
N GLY A 146 -23.05 2.87 -7.23
CA GLY A 146 -24.50 2.98 -7.29
C GLY A 146 -25.14 3.53 -6.00
N LEU A 147 -24.36 4.19 -5.14
CA LEU A 147 -24.84 4.79 -3.91
C LEU A 147 -25.22 6.26 -4.12
N PRO A 148 -26.40 6.73 -3.65
CA PRO A 148 -26.88 8.10 -3.84
C PRO A 148 -26.21 9.09 -2.88
N LEU A 149 -24.88 9.06 -2.77
CA LEU A 149 -24.10 9.92 -1.92
C LEU A 149 -23.27 10.90 -2.77
N PRO A 150 -23.03 12.14 -2.32
CA PRO A 150 -22.18 13.07 -3.03
C PRO A 150 -20.75 12.55 -3.17
N VAL A 151 -20.22 12.55 -4.39
CA VAL A 151 -18.83 12.23 -4.67
C VAL A 151 -18.01 13.49 -4.59
N LEU A 152 -16.95 13.49 -3.79
CA LEU A 152 -16.04 14.63 -3.66
C LEU A 152 -14.86 14.57 -4.64
N GLY A 153 -14.49 13.36 -5.07
CA GLY A 153 -13.43 13.14 -6.03
C GLY A 153 -12.06 13.67 -5.57
N TRP A 154 -11.80 13.59 -4.28
CA TRP A 154 -10.58 14.13 -3.70
C TRP A 154 -9.35 13.37 -4.16
N TRP A 155 -8.29 14.15 -4.39
CA TRP A 155 -6.98 13.68 -4.81
C TRP A 155 -5.89 14.21 -3.87
N PHE A 156 -4.62 14.03 -4.21
CA PHE A 156 -3.49 14.44 -3.34
C PHE A 156 -3.53 15.89 -2.85
N PRO A 157 -3.92 16.91 -3.64
CA PRO A 157 -3.98 18.28 -3.14
C PRO A 157 -4.99 18.47 -2.00
N GLU A 158 -6.20 17.92 -2.15
CA GLU A 158 -7.27 18.03 -1.15
C GLU A 158 -6.91 17.25 0.12
N LEU A 159 -6.31 16.06 -0.04
CA LEU A 159 -5.83 15.27 1.08
C LEU A 159 -4.69 15.96 1.83
N SER A 160 -3.73 16.54 1.11
CA SER A 160 -2.65 17.32 1.73
C SER A 160 -3.18 18.51 2.49
N ALA A 161 -4.16 19.24 1.93
CA ALA A 161 -4.81 20.35 2.60
C ALA A 161 -5.57 19.90 3.86
N LEU A 162 -6.30 18.77 3.79
CA LEU A 162 -7.02 18.20 4.94
C LEU A 162 -6.07 17.90 6.09
N PHE A 163 -4.96 17.19 5.84
CA PHE A 163 -4.01 16.83 6.89
C PHE A 163 -3.24 18.03 7.42
N LEU A 164 -2.91 19.01 6.57
CA LEU A 164 -2.28 20.25 7.01
C LEU A 164 -3.19 21.03 7.98
N VAL A 165 -4.47 21.22 7.60
CA VAL A 165 -5.45 21.91 8.46
C VAL A 165 -5.67 21.13 9.75
N ALA A 166 -5.82 19.82 9.69
CA ALA A 166 -5.97 18.97 10.88
C ALA A 166 -4.74 19.07 11.81
N GLY A 167 -3.54 19.08 11.28
CA GLY A 167 -2.30 19.24 12.05
C GLY A 167 -2.25 20.60 12.77
N ILE A 168 -2.61 21.68 12.09
CA ILE A 168 -2.69 23.01 12.69
C ILE A 168 -3.75 23.03 13.81
N VAL A 169 -4.95 22.51 13.55
CA VAL A 169 -6.03 22.46 14.54
C VAL A 169 -5.62 21.67 15.79
N VAL A 170 -4.99 20.51 15.59
CA VAL A 170 -4.48 19.67 16.70
C VAL A 170 -3.41 20.41 17.49
N GLY A 171 -2.45 21.05 16.82
CA GLY A 171 -1.41 21.85 17.49
C GLY A 171 -1.96 23.01 18.31
N LEU A 172 -2.93 23.74 17.77
CA LEU A 172 -3.63 24.83 18.49
C LEU A 172 -4.43 24.30 19.69
N MET A 173 -5.09 23.15 19.55
CA MET A 173 -5.80 22.50 20.65
C MET A 173 -4.86 22.01 21.74
N ASP A 174 -3.69 21.56 21.37
CA ASP A 174 -2.65 21.17 22.34
C ASP A 174 -1.93 22.39 22.94
N ARG A 175 -2.31 23.60 22.49
CA ARG A 175 -1.77 24.89 22.95
C ARG A 175 -0.29 25.08 22.63
N LEU A 176 0.16 24.54 21.51
CA LEU A 176 1.50 24.80 21.00
C LEU A 176 1.61 26.29 20.64
N SER A 177 2.73 26.91 20.95
CA SER A 177 3.06 28.24 20.42
C SER A 177 3.32 28.16 18.91
N GLU A 178 3.28 29.28 18.21
CA GLU A 178 3.56 29.35 16.78
C GLU A 178 4.93 28.76 16.43
N VAL A 179 5.93 29.01 17.27
CA VAL A 179 7.28 28.49 17.11
C VAL A 179 7.31 26.96 17.27
N GLU A 180 6.71 26.44 18.35
CA GLU A 180 6.64 25.00 18.59
C GLU A 180 5.86 24.27 17.48
N LEU A 181 4.78 24.87 16.98
CA LEU A 181 4.00 24.32 15.86
C LEU A 181 4.86 24.23 14.60
N ALA A 182 5.59 25.30 14.27
CA ALA A 182 6.47 25.35 13.12
C ALA A 182 7.64 24.34 13.25
N GLU A 183 8.27 24.27 14.42
CA GLU A 183 9.36 23.33 14.70
C GLU A 183 8.89 21.87 14.61
N THR A 184 7.71 21.56 15.15
CA THR A 184 7.10 20.23 15.08
C THR A 184 6.80 19.85 13.64
N PHE A 185 6.27 20.78 12.83
CA PHE A 185 6.02 20.55 11.41
C PHE A 185 7.31 20.29 10.64
N VAL A 186 8.34 21.10 10.85
CA VAL A 186 9.67 20.92 10.20
C VAL A 186 10.30 19.60 10.62
N SER A 187 10.20 19.23 11.90
CA SER A 187 10.68 17.93 12.37
C SER A 187 9.99 16.77 11.65
N GLY A 188 8.66 16.81 11.53
CA GLY A 188 7.91 15.80 10.76
C GLY A 188 8.32 15.74 9.28
N CYS A 189 8.54 16.89 8.64
CA CYS A 189 9.08 16.93 7.27
C CYS A 189 10.46 16.27 7.18
N THR A 190 11.32 16.52 8.16
CA THR A 190 12.67 15.94 8.22
C THR A 190 12.62 14.41 8.35
N ASP A 191 11.73 13.88 9.18
CA ASP A 191 11.53 12.44 9.34
C ASP A 191 11.12 11.75 8.03
N LEU A 192 10.33 12.42 7.19
CA LEU A 192 9.84 11.88 5.93
C LEU A 192 10.70 12.26 4.71
N LEU A 193 11.74 13.09 4.87
CA LEU A 193 12.57 13.58 3.76
C LEU A 193 13.22 12.43 2.98
N GLY A 194 13.71 11.40 3.68
CA GLY A 194 14.30 10.21 3.06
C GLY A 194 13.29 9.47 2.15
N VAL A 195 12.04 9.40 2.57
CA VAL A 195 10.95 8.80 1.79
C VAL A 195 10.68 9.62 0.52
N ALA A 196 10.64 10.95 0.63
CA ALA A 196 10.44 11.83 -0.52
C ALA A 196 11.55 11.65 -1.57
N PHE A 197 12.81 11.53 -1.15
CA PHE A 197 13.93 11.24 -2.06
C PHE A 197 13.80 9.87 -2.73
N ILE A 198 13.42 8.82 -1.98
CA ILE A 198 13.21 7.48 -2.53
C ILE A 198 12.11 7.51 -3.60
N ILE A 199 10.99 8.20 -3.34
CA ILE A 199 9.90 8.38 -4.32
C ILE A 199 10.40 9.08 -5.58
N GLY A 200 11.17 10.17 -5.43
CA GLY A 200 11.75 10.89 -6.55
C GLY A 200 12.67 10.04 -7.42
N ILE A 201 13.56 9.27 -6.80
CA ILE A 201 14.47 8.36 -7.50
C ILE A 201 13.69 7.25 -8.24
N SER A 202 12.72 6.64 -7.57
CA SER A 202 11.87 5.59 -8.17
C SER A 202 11.11 6.12 -9.39
N ARG A 203 10.63 7.36 -9.34
CA ARG A 203 9.99 8.02 -10.49
C ARG A 203 10.96 8.26 -11.63
N GLY A 204 12.21 8.64 -11.33
CA GLY A 204 13.27 8.80 -12.32
C GLY A 204 13.56 7.52 -13.08
N ILE A 205 13.57 6.36 -12.40
CA ILE A 205 13.73 5.04 -13.06
C ILE A 205 12.63 4.82 -14.09
N THR A 206 11.37 5.09 -13.72
CA THR A 206 10.23 4.94 -14.65
C THR A 206 10.37 5.83 -15.89
N VAL A 207 10.82 7.07 -15.73
CA VAL A 207 11.07 8.00 -16.85
C VAL A 207 12.13 7.44 -17.79
N LEU A 208 13.26 7.02 -17.25
CA LEU A 208 14.37 6.44 -18.06
C LEU A 208 13.94 5.19 -18.82
N MET A 209 13.13 4.33 -18.23
CA MET A 209 12.61 3.13 -18.89
C MET A 209 11.68 3.47 -20.06
N ASN A 210 10.83 4.49 -19.90
CA ASN A 210 9.94 4.94 -20.94
C ASN A 210 10.70 5.62 -22.07
N ASP A 211 11.59 6.55 -21.75
CA ASP A 211 12.41 7.27 -22.74
C ASP A 211 13.34 6.31 -23.51
N GLY A 212 13.81 5.26 -22.85
CA GLY A 212 14.61 4.20 -23.46
C GLY A 212 13.82 3.14 -24.23
N HIS A 213 12.49 3.27 -24.37
CA HIS A 213 11.59 2.27 -24.99
C HIS A 213 11.74 0.84 -24.44
N ILE A 214 12.26 0.72 -23.21
CA ILE A 214 12.44 -0.57 -22.54
C ILE A 214 11.05 -1.16 -22.20
N THR A 215 10.16 -0.30 -21.72
CA THR A 215 8.77 -0.68 -21.38
C THR A 215 8.05 -1.23 -22.61
N ASP A 216 8.12 -0.56 -23.76
CA ASP A 216 7.47 -0.98 -25.00
C ASP A 216 7.97 -2.36 -25.46
N THR A 217 9.28 -2.60 -25.37
CA THR A 217 9.89 -3.89 -25.72
C THR A 217 9.36 -5.02 -24.85
N ILE A 218 9.26 -4.80 -23.54
CA ILE A 218 8.78 -5.81 -22.59
C ILE A 218 7.28 -6.09 -22.82
N LEU A 219 6.48 -5.06 -23.07
CA LEU A 219 5.06 -5.21 -23.38
C LEU A 219 4.83 -6.01 -24.67
N HIS A 220 5.62 -5.76 -25.72
CA HIS A 220 5.55 -6.52 -26.97
C HIS A 220 5.89 -7.99 -26.79
N TRP A 221 6.87 -8.34 -25.96
CA TRP A 221 7.16 -9.74 -25.60
C TRP A 221 5.98 -10.37 -24.84
N GLY A 222 5.38 -9.62 -23.91
CA GLY A 222 4.19 -10.07 -23.19
C GLY A 222 3.01 -10.35 -24.11
N GLU A 223 2.72 -9.44 -25.04
CA GLU A 223 1.67 -9.59 -26.06
C GLU A 223 1.89 -10.88 -26.89
N THR A 224 3.11 -11.09 -27.37
CA THR A 224 3.47 -12.27 -28.16
C THR A 224 3.26 -13.55 -27.36
N ALA A 225 3.62 -13.56 -26.07
CA ALA A 225 3.45 -14.71 -25.19
C ALA A 225 1.98 -15.02 -24.85
N LEU A 226 1.12 -14.00 -24.82
CA LEU A 226 -0.30 -14.14 -24.48
C LEU A 226 -1.18 -14.56 -25.66
N SER A 227 -0.72 -14.39 -26.90
CA SER A 227 -1.52 -14.68 -28.09
C SER A 227 -1.86 -16.17 -28.21
N GLY A 228 -3.13 -16.47 -28.49
CA GLY A 228 -3.60 -17.85 -28.77
C GLY A 228 -3.81 -18.73 -27.55
N LEU A 229 -3.76 -18.19 -26.32
CA LEU A 229 -4.01 -18.94 -25.09
C LEU A 229 -5.49 -19.08 -24.79
N GLY A 230 -5.88 -20.19 -24.15
CA GLY A 230 -7.21 -20.32 -23.53
C GLY A 230 -7.33 -19.48 -22.25
N SER A 231 -8.56 -19.18 -21.82
CA SER A 231 -8.88 -18.21 -20.76
C SER A 231 -8.11 -18.39 -19.45
N THR A 232 -8.08 -19.59 -18.89
CA THR A 232 -7.35 -19.85 -17.63
C THR A 232 -5.84 -19.66 -17.79
N SER A 233 -5.26 -20.17 -18.87
CA SER A 233 -3.82 -20.02 -19.13
C SER A 233 -3.46 -18.55 -19.38
N PHE A 234 -4.34 -17.82 -20.06
CA PHE A 234 -4.18 -16.40 -20.32
C PHE A 234 -4.12 -15.61 -18.99
N VAL A 235 -5.10 -15.78 -18.10
CA VAL A 235 -5.17 -15.06 -16.82
C VAL A 235 -3.95 -15.34 -15.94
N LEU A 236 -3.56 -16.60 -15.82
CA LEU A 236 -2.39 -16.97 -15.03
C LEU A 236 -1.09 -16.42 -15.64
N LEU A 237 -0.95 -16.44 -16.96
CA LEU A 237 0.23 -15.89 -17.60
C LEU A 237 0.26 -14.35 -17.52
N VAL A 238 -0.88 -13.68 -17.66
CA VAL A 238 -1.02 -12.23 -17.38
C VAL A 238 -0.53 -11.91 -15.98
N PHE A 239 -1.03 -12.62 -14.97
CA PHE A 239 -0.57 -12.44 -13.59
C PHE A 239 0.95 -12.61 -13.47
N LEU A 240 1.52 -13.67 -14.05
CA LEU A 240 2.95 -13.95 -14.00
C LEU A 240 3.80 -12.89 -14.74
N ILE A 241 3.32 -12.37 -15.87
CA ILE A 241 4.00 -11.29 -16.63
C ILE A 241 3.97 -9.99 -15.82
N TYR A 242 2.87 -9.68 -15.14
CA TYR A 242 2.80 -8.47 -14.33
C TYR A 242 3.70 -8.49 -13.08
N LEU A 243 4.13 -9.66 -12.59
CA LEU A 243 5.08 -9.71 -11.48
C LEU A 243 6.42 -9.00 -11.82
N PRO A 244 7.17 -9.39 -12.86
CA PRO A 244 8.40 -8.67 -13.21
C PRO A 244 8.13 -7.24 -13.70
N LEU A 245 7.04 -6.99 -14.43
CA LEU A 245 6.67 -5.64 -14.86
C LEU A 245 6.47 -4.68 -13.68
N SER A 246 5.85 -5.14 -12.61
CA SER A 246 5.64 -4.33 -11.41
C SER A 246 6.94 -4.06 -10.62
N VAL A 247 7.96 -4.90 -10.75
CA VAL A 247 9.30 -4.60 -10.21
C VAL A 247 9.96 -3.47 -11.01
N LEU A 248 9.81 -3.51 -12.32
CA LEU A 248 10.43 -2.55 -13.24
C LEU A 248 9.70 -1.21 -13.23
N ILE A 249 8.38 -1.23 -13.17
CA ILE A 249 7.52 -0.05 -13.16
C ILE A 249 6.76 -0.01 -11.84
N PRO A 250 7.33 0.58 -10.78
CA PRO A 250 6.74 0.54 -9.44
C PRO A 250 5.48 1.41 -9.28
N SER A 251 5.11 2.19 -10.31
CA SER A 251 3.87 2.97 -10.38
C SER A 251 2.75 2.10 -10.92
N SER A 252 1.84 1.63 -10.08
CA SER A 252 0.70 0.81 -10.51
C SER A 252 -0.22 1.55 -11.50
N SER A 253 -0.51 2.83 -11.27
CA SER A 253 -1.29 3.65 -12.24
C SER A 253 -0.55 3.83 -13.56
N GLY A 254 0.76 4.08 -13.53
CA GLY A 254 1.59 4.18 -14.73
C GLY A 254 1.63 2.88 -15.52
N LEU A 255 1.83 1.75 -14.83
CA LEU A 255 1.82 0.44 -15.46
C LEU A 255 0.44 0.09 -16.04
N ALA A 256 -0.67 0.42 -15.35
CA ALA A 256 -2.01 0.26 -15.87
C ALA A 256 -2.20 1.02 -17.20
N THR A 257 -1.81 2.29 -17.23
CA THR A 257 -1.94 3.15 -18.41
C THR A 257 -1.17 2.63 -19.62
N LEU A 258 0.00 2.03 -19.39
CA LEU A 258 0.85 1.52 -20.48
C LEU A 258 0.43 0.15 -20.98
N SER A 259 -0.02 -0.74 -20.08
CA SER A 259 -0.15 -2.17 -20.38
C SER A 259 -1.60 -2.64 -20.58
N VAL A 260 -2.55 -2.10 -19.80
CA VAL A 260 -3.93 -2.59 -19.85
C VAL A 260 -4.59 -2.33 -21.20
N PRO A 261 -4.35 -1.21 -21.92
CA PRO A 261 -4.86 -1.01 -23.29
C PRO A 261 -4.43 -2.10 -24.27
N VAL A 262 -3.31 -2.77 -24.02
CA VAL A 262 -2.80 -3.89 -24.83
C VAL A 262 -3.37 -5.22 -24.35
N VAL A 263 -3.30 -5.47 -23.04
CA VAL A 263 -3.64 -6.78 -22.45
C VAL A 263 -5.15 -7.03 -22.39
N ALA A 264 -5.97 -6.00 -22.15
CA ALA A 264 -7.40 -6.18 -22.02
C ALA A 264 -8.08 -6.64 -23.33
N PRO A 265 -7.78 -6.07 -24.52
CA PRO A 265 -8.28 -6.62 -25.78
C PRO A 265 -7.83 -8.06 -26.03
N LEU A 266 -6.60 -8.43 -25.70
CA LEU A 266 -6.13 -9.81 -25.81
C LEU A 266 -6.92 -10.76 -24.89
N GLY A 267 -7.31 -10.29 -23.70
CA GLY A 267 -8.19 -11.01 -22.78
C GLY A 267 -9.54 -11.31 -23.41
N GLN A 268 -10.15 -10.33 -24.08
CA GLN A 268 -11.42 -10.53 -24.77
C GLN A 268 -11.33 -11.62 -25.85
N PHE A 269 -10.24 -11.64 -26.62
CA PHE A 269 -10.00 -12.71 -27.62
C PHE A 269 -9.79 -14.09 -26.97
N ALA A 270 -9.24 -14.14 -25.75
CA ALA A 270 -9.10 -15.37 -24.96
C ALA A 270 -10.38 -15.74 -24.18
N GLY A 271 -11.47 -14.99 -24.31
CA GLY A 271 -12.73 -15.19 -23.59
C GLY A 271 -12.64 -14.80 -22.11
N VAL A 272 -11.76 -13.86 -21.75
CA VAL A 272 -11.56 -13.34 -20.39
C VAL A 272 -12.19 -11.96 -20.26
N GLY A 273 -13.00 -11.78 -19.22
CA GLY A 273 -13.59 -10.47 -18.91
C GLY A 273 -12.55 -9.43 -18.51
N GLY A 274 -12.80 -8.16 -18.83
CA GLY A 274 -11.90 -7.06 -18.46
C GLY A 274 -11.71 -6.92 -16.96
N ASP A 275 -12.71 -7.23 -16.17
CA ASP A 275 -12.66 -7.24 -14.69
C ASP A 275 -11.66 -8.28 -14.13
N VAL A 276 -11.55 -9.44 -14.78
CA VAL A 276 -10.58 -10.49 -14.43
C VAL A 276 -9.16 -10.05 -14.79
N VAL A 277 -8.97 -9.43 -15.96
CA VAL A 277 -7.68 -8.84 -16.35
C VAL A 277 -7.23 -7.78 -15.35
N VAL A 278 -8.13 -6.87 -14.97
CA VAL A 278 -7.88 -5.84 -13.96
C VAL A 278 -7.50 -6.46 -12.61
N THR A 279 -8.20 -7.52 -12.21
CA THR A 279 -7.92 -8.21 -10.94
C THR A 279 -6.55 -8.90 -10.98
N ALA A 280 -6.19 -9.58 -12.07
CA ALA A 280 -4.89 -10.21 -12.24
C ALA A 280 -3.75 -9.18 -12.21
N PHE A 281 -3.90 -8.08 -12.95
CA PHE A 281 -2.99 -6.94 -12.93
C PHE A 281 -2.78 -6.40 -11.52
N GLN A 282 -3.88 -6.04 -10.84
CA GLN A 282 -3.82 -5.42 -9.53
C GLN A 282 -3.24 -6.34 -8.46
N SER A 283 -3.59 -7.62 -8.50
CA SER A 283 -3.06 -8.61 -7.56
C SER A 283 -1.54 -8.80 -7.73
N ALA A 284 -1.04 -8.81 -8.97
CA ALA A 284 0.39 -8.88 -9.24
C ALA A 284 1.12 -7.65 -8.72
N CYS A 285 0.61 -6.45 -9.04
CA CYS A 285 1.19 -5.18 -8.57
C CYS A 285 1.23 -5.11 -7.05
N GLY A 286 0.11 -5.43 -6.39
CA GLY A 286 0.02 -5.39 -4.93
C GLY A 286 0.97 -6.38 -4.25
N LEU A 287 1.10 -7.58 -4.79
CA LEU A 287 2.00 -8.61 -4.27
C LEU A 287 3.47 -8.17 -4.37
N VAL A 288 3.88 -7.68 -5.52
CA VAL A 288 5.26 -7.24 -5.77
C VAL A 288 5.60 -6.01 -4.92
N ASN A 289 4.67 -5.07 -4.79
CA ASN A 289 4.85 -3.85 -4.00
C ASN A 289 5.12 -4.11 -2.51
N LEU A 290 4.85 -5.31 -1.99
CA LEU A 290 5.21 -5.69 -0.61
C LEU A 290 6.69 -6.04 -0.43
N VAL A 291 7.40 -6.35 -1.50
CA VAL A 291 8.78 -6.87 -1.41
C VAL A 291 9.77 -6.17 -2.32
N THR A 292 9.33 -5.49 -3.38
CA THR A 292 10.27 -4.90 -4.33
C THR A 292 11.04 -3.72 -3.72
N PRO A 293 12.37 -3.64 -3.92
CA PRO A 293 13.14 -2.49 -3.48
C PRO A 293 12.85 -1.22 -4.28
N THR A 294 12.16 -1.34 -5.41
CA THR A 294 11.71 -0.19 -6.22
C THR A 294 10.46 0.46 -5.66
N ALA A 295 9.72 -0.21 -4.74
CA ALA A 295 8.58 0.38 -4.06
C ALA A 295 9.05 1.32 -2.94
N ALA A 296 8.83 2.60 -3.12
CA ALA A 296 9.23 3.65 -2.19
C ALA A 296 8.66 3.43 -0.78
N VAL A 297 7.42 2.97 -0.66
CA VAL A 297 6.75 2.71 0.62
C VAL A 297 7.45 1.60 1.40
N VAL A 298 7.85 0.50 0.75
CA VAL A 298 8.59 -0.58 1.41
C VAL A 298 9.92 -0.07 1.94
N MET A 299 10.70 0.57 1.09
CA MET A 299 12.03 1.06 1.48
C MET A 299 11.95 2.16 2.53
N GLY A 300 10.98 3.06 2.41
CA GLY A 300 10.70 4.09 3.41
C GLY A 300 10.28 3.51 4.76
N ALA A 301 9.37 2.53 4.77
CA ALA A 301 8.93 1.84 5.98
C ALA A 301 10.08 1.12 6.68
N LEU A 302 10.92 0.42 5.91
CA LEU A 302 12.09 -0.27 6.44
C LEU A 302 13.13 0.71 6.99
N ALA A 303 13.32 1.86 6.33
CA ALA A 303 14.22 2.93 6.80
C ALA A 303 13.71 3.50 8.14
N LEU A 304 12.42 3.83 8.25
CA LEU A 304 11.80 4.31 9.49
C LEU A 304 11.88 3.26 10.62
N GLY A 305 11.67 2.00 10.29
CA GLY A 305 11.81 0.88 11.23
C GLY A 305 13.26 0.46 11.52
N ARG A 306 14.25 1.04 10.80
CA ARG A 306 15.66 0.62 10.83
C ARG A 306 15.84 -0.89 10.62
N ILE A 307 15.04 -1.47 9.71
CA ILE A 307 15.04 -2.88 9.38
C ILE A 307 15.88 -3.09 8.12
N PRO A 308 16.94 -3.89 8.13
CA PRO A 308 17.65 -4.26 6.92
C PRO A 308 16.72 -4.99 5.94
N TYR A 309 16.79 -4.64 4.65
CA TYR A 309 15.92 -5.19 3.62
C TYR A 309 15.97 -6.73 3.56
N GLU A 310 17.15 -7.33 3.71
CA GLU A 310 17.32 -8.79 3.79
C GLU A 310 16.53 -9.45 4.93
N LYS A 311 16.41 -8.75 6.07
CA LYS A 311 15.65 -9.21 7.23
C LYS A 311 14.16 -9.15 6.97
N TRP A 312 13.71 -8.11 6.26
CA TRP A 312 12.33 -8.04 5.79
C TRP A 312 11.99 -9.18 4.85
N LEU A 313 12.81 -9.44 3.83
CA LEU A 313 12.60 -10.56 2.92
C LEU A 313 12.58 -11.91 3.66
N LYS A 314 13.50 -12.10 4.62
CA LYS A 314 13.52 -13.32 5.45
C LYS A 314 12.26 -13.46 6.30
N PHE A 315 11.65 -12.37 6.71
CA PHE A 315 10.38 -12.39 7.44
C PHE A 315 9.22 -12.71 6.50
N VAL A 316 9.09 -11.99 5.38
CA VAL A 316 7.84 -11.96 4.59
C VAL A 316 7.73 -13.08 3.55
N TRP A 317 8.81 -13.77 3.15
CA TRP A 317 8.83 -14.70 2.01
C TRP A 317 7.78 -15.81 2.07
N LYS A 318 7.48 -16.35 3.28
CA LYS A 318 6.46 -17.39 3.44
C LYS A 318 5.05 -16.85 3.18
N LEU A 319 4.79 -15.63 3.61
CA LEU A 319 3.53 -14.96 3.34
C LEU A 319 3.42 -14.62 1.84
N MET A 320 4.51 -14.20 1.21
CA MET A 320 4.54 -13.95 -0.23
C MET A 320 4.25 -15.20 -1.04
N LEU A 321 4.83 -16.34 -0.65
CA LEU A 321 4.52 -17.61 -1.28
C LEU A 321 3.04 -17.99 -1.09
N LEU A 322 2.52 -17.82 0.12
CA LEU A 322 1.10 -18.05 0.38
C LEU A 322 0.21 -17.13 -0.48
N PHE A 323 0.53 -15.83 -0.57
CA PHE A 323 -0.22 -14.88 -1.39
C PHE A 323 -0.14 -15.20 -2.87
N LEU A 324 1.03 -15.62 -3.38
CA LEU A 324 1.22 -16.05 -4.76
C LEU A 324 0.31 -17.25 -5.08
N LEU A 325 0.29 -18.26 -4.21
CA LEU A 325 -0.53 -19.46 -4.38
C LEU A 325 -2.04 -19.13 -4.28
N LEU A 326 -2.42 -18.32 -3.30
CA LEU A 326 -3.81 -17.87 -3.15
C LEU A 326 -4.27 -17.06 -4.37
N THR A 327 -3.44 -16.16 -4.89
CA THR A 327 -3.78 -15.40 -6.10
C THR A 327 -3.96 -16.33 -7.30
N GLY A 328 -3.03 -17.25 -7.53
CA GLY A 328 -3.15 -18.22 -8.64
C GLY A 328 -4.35 -19.17 -8.52
N LEU A 329 -4.85 -19.42 -7.30
CA LEU A 329 -6.05 -20.22 -7.07
C LEU A 329 -7.34 -19.41 -7.27
N LEU A 330 -7.31 -18.13 -6.94
CA LEU A 330 -8.47 -17.24 -6.97
C LEU A 330 -8.66 -16.57 -8.34
N LEU A 331 -7.66 -16.54 -9.20
CA LEU A 331 -7.75 -16.10 -10.61
C LEU A 331 -8.16 -17.26 -11.53
#